data_6a163389fd8712dfdb491ca7e4cd4b48
#
_entry.id   6a163389fd8712dfdb491ca7e4cd4b48
#
_cell.length_a   1.000
_cell.length_b   1.000
_cell.length_c   1.000
_cell.angle_alpha   90.00
_cell.angle_beta   90.00
_cell.angle_gamma   90.00
#
_symmetry.space_group_name_H-M   'P 1'
#
loop_
_entity.id
_entity.type
_entity.pdbx_description
1 polymer ?
#
loop_
_entity_poly.entity_id
_entity_poly.type
_entity_poly.pdbx_seq_one_letter_code
_entity_poly.pdbx_strand_id
1 'polypeptide(L)'
;MGKIYTISEIRKKISSFKSKNLKNLYKDNCINYTGATKDTKENYSKVIVDYLVEHIEDYKKGFSNLTVSRERSYKTAGHNGESSFDFDKRPKGERREEKIAHAMYCQYKNKPAVFGKILDYQVPLKKTEKDTGLGKIDLLSAMDGEKSGSKKIYFLELKKDGSKETLLRCILEAYTYSKIIDKEKLCKDFSLPYKKDEFIIAPLVHKGDGFETQLEYVRPLIKVLDIPVEIFVWEYKAGKYSIKKLDK
;
A
#
# COMPACT_ATOMS: atom_id res chain seq x y z
N MET A 1 -15.33 -24.48 0.79
CA MET A 1 -15.56 -23.54 1.90
C MET A 1 -14.24 -23.23 2.57
N GLY A 2 -13.87 -21.97 2.72
CA GLY A 2 -12.66 -21.58 3.46
C GLY A 2 -12.81 -21.92 4.96
N LYS A 3 -11.68 -22.19 5.63
CA LYS A 3 -11.68 -22.47 7.07
C LYS A 3 -12.15 -21.22 7.83
N ILE A 4 -13.18 -21.36 8.65
CA ILE A 4 -13.71 -20.30 9.51
C ILE A 4 -13.02 -20.39 10.88
N TYR A 5 -12.50 -19.27 11.39
CA TYR A 5 -11.73 -19.20 12.62
C TYR A 5 -12.54 -18.56 13.76
N THR A 6 -12.19 -18.93 15.01
CA THR A 6 -12.60 -18.22 16.23
C THR A 6 -11.69 -17.00 16.45
N ILE A 7 -12.10 -16.07 17.35
CA ILE A 7 -11.25 -14.94 17.77
C ILE A 7 -9.89 -15.45 18.29
N SER A 8 -9.90 -16.46 19.15
CA SER A 8 -8.68 -17.03 19.74
C SER A 8 -7.73 -17.60 18.68
N GLU A 9 -8.26 -18.32 17.67
CA GLU A 9 -7.46 -18.85 16.57
C GLU A 9 -6.83 -17.75 15.72
N ILE A 10 -7.56 -16.65 15.44
CA ILE A 10 -7.05 -15.49 14.72
C ILE A 10 -5.93 -14.81 15.51
N ARG A 11 -6.16 -14.49 16.78
CA ARG A 11 -5.16 -13.86 17.66
C ARG A 11 -3.88 -14.69 17.77
N LYS A 12 -4.01 -16.02 17.96
CA LYS A 12 -2.88 -16.95 17.96
C LYS A 12 -2.11 -16.93 16.65
N LYS A 13 -2.83 -16.86 15.54
CA LYS A 13 -2.21 -16.83 14.21
C LYS A 13 -1.43 -15.54 13.99
N ILE A 14 -2.00 -14.38 14.34
CA ILE A 14 -1.31 -13.09 14.19
C ILE A 14 -0.11 -12.99 15.13
N SER A 15 -0.25 -13.45 16.39
CA SER A 15 0.84 -13.46 17.37
C SER A 15 2.05 -14.33 16.95
N SER A 16 1.87 -15.25 16.01
CA SER A 16 2.97 -16.07 15.48
C SER A 16 3.89 -15.29 14.52
N PHE A 17 3.44 -14.15 13.98
CA PHE A 17 4.26 -13.26 13.17
C PHE A 17 5.16 -12.40 14.06
N LYS A 18 6.35 -12.91 14.37
CA LYS A 18 7.39 -12.19 15.12
C LYS A 18 8.36 -11.50 14.15
N SER A 19 9.26 -10.68 14.68
CA SER A 19 10.18 -9.79 13.96
C SER A 19 10.72 -10.31 12.61
N LYS A 20 11.17 -11.56 12.53
CA LYS A 20 11.70 -12.14 11.27
C LYS A 20 10.66 -12.36 10.19
N ASN A 21 9.39 -12.59 10.57
CA ASN A 21 8.29 -12.91 9.64
C ASN A 21 7.24 -11.80 9.54
N LEU A 22 7.40 -10.72 10.31
CA LEU A 22 6.40 -9.65 10.39
C LEU A 22 6.12 -9.00 9.03
N LYS A 23 7.16 -8.87 8.19
CA LYS A 23 7.04 -8.40 6.80
C LYS A 23 6.13 -9.27 5.90
N ASN A 24 5.74 -10.46 6.35
CA ASN A 24 4.85 -11.36 5.62
C ASN A 24 3.43 -11.38 6.20
N LEU A 25 3.14 -10.63 7.27
CA LEU A 25 1.82 -10.63 7.90
C LEU A 25 0.71 -10.32 6.89
N TYR A 26 0.87 -9.27 6.09
CA TYR A 26 -0.13 -8.88 5.10
C TYR A 26 -0.43 -9.95 4.05
N LYS A 27 0.50 -10.91 3.83
CA LYS A 27 0.33 -12.02 2.88
C LYS A 27 -0.51 -13.16 3.43
N ASP A 28 -0.74 -13.18 4.76
CA ASP A 28 -1.51 -14.27 5.35
C ASP A 28 -2.97 -14.21 4.93
N ASN A 29 -3.52 -15.37 4.62
CA ASN A 29 -4.90 -15.47 4.16
C ASN A 29 -5.91 -14.91 5.15
N CYS A 30 -5.64 -14.95 6.48
CA CYS A 30 -6.58 -14.41 7.46
C CYS A 30 -6.78 -12.90 7.33
N ILE A 31 -5.76 -12.17 6.82
CA ILE A 31 -5.85 -10.71 6.59
C ILE A 31 -6.86 -10.38 5.48
N ASN A 32 -7.09 -11.29 4.56
CA ASN A 32 -8.01 -11.12 3.43
C ASN A 32 -9.43 -11.65 3.68
N TYR A 33 -9.71 -12.16 4.87
CA TYR A 33 -11.04 -12.64 5.16
C TYR A 33 -12.04 -11.47 5.33
N THR A 34 -13.09 -11.48 4.54
CA THR A 34 -14.18 -10.50 4.60
C THR A 34 -15.37 -10.96 5.44
N GLY A 35 -15.31 -12.18 5.98
CA GLY A 35 -16.40 -12.78 6.76
C GLY A 35 -16.34 -12.45 8.25
N ALA A 36 -17.07 -13.25 9.03
CA ALA A 36 -17.17 -13.11 10.46
C ALA A 36 -16.64 -14.37 11.19
N THR A 37 -16.20 -14.18 12.43
CA THR A 37 -15.71 -15.26 13.31
C THR A 37 -16.78 -16.31 13.58
N LYS A 38 -16.33 -17.53 13.87
CA LYS A 38 -17.24 -18.66 14.15
C LYS A 38 -18.01 -18.49 15.45
N ASP A 39 -17.35 -17.95 16.46
CA ASP A 39 -17.84 -17.84 17.83
C ASP A 39 -18.72 -16.59 18.05
N THR A 40 -18.18 -15.40 17.83
CA THR A 40 -18.85 -14.13 18.17
C THR A 40 -19.52 -13.43 17.00
N LYS A 41 -19.32 -13.93 15.76
CA LYS A 41 -19.78 -13.28 14.53
C LYS A 41 -19.17 -11.88 14.29
N GLU A 42 -18.06 -11.56 14.93
CA GLU A 42 -17.33 -10.33 14.65
C GLU A 42 -16.60 -10.39 13.31
N ASN A 43 -16.52 -9.24 12.64
CA ASN A 43 -15.77 -9.13 11.38
C ASN A 43 -14.28 -9.44 11.60
N TYR A 44 -13.67 -10.23 10.70
CA TYR A 44 -12.26 -10.60 10.81
C TYR A 44 -11.32 -9.40 10.84
N SER A 45 -11.53 -8.42 9.96
CA SER A 45 -10.70 -7.23 9.94
C SER A 45 -10.74 -6.48 11.27
N LYS A 46 -11.93 -6.40 11.92
CA LYS A 46 -12.07 -5.78 13.24
C LYS A 46 -11.25 -6.52 14.29
N VAL A 47 -11.39 -7.85 14.40
CA VAL A 47 -10.64 -8.67 15.38
C VAL A 47 -9.13 -8.54 15.20
N ILE A 48 -8.67 -8.49 13.95
CA ILE A 48 -7.24 -8.34 13.63
C ILE A 48 -6.76 -6.95 14.01
N VAL A 49 -7.53 -5.92 13.69
CA VAL A 49 -7.21 -4.53 14.02
C VAL A 49 -7.14 -4.35 15.54
N ASP A 50 -8.13 -4.84 16.28
CA ASP A 50 -8.14 -4.75 17.75
C ASP A 50 -6.87 -5.38 18.33
N TYR A 51 -6.49 -6.57 17.86
CA TYR A 51 -5.24 -7.22 18.29
C TYR A 51 -4.00 -6.40 17.95
N LEU A 52 -3.90 -5.84 16.75
CA LEU A 52 -2.75 -5.03 16.33
C LEU A 52 -2.65 -3.73 17.12
N VAL A 53 -3.79 -3.10 17.46
CA VAL A 53 -3.85 -1.90 18.30
C VAL A 53 -3.40 -2.21 19.72
N GLU A 54 -3.86 -3.32 20.31
CA GLU A 54 -3.42 -3.78 21.64
C GLU A 54 -1.91 -4.02 21.72
N HIS A 55 -1.28 -4.42 20.61
CA HIS A 55 0.15 -4.76 20.51
C HIS A 55 0.96 -3.83 19.59
N ILE A 56 0.49 -2.59 19.42
CA ILE A 56 1.01 -1.70 18.37
C ILE A 56 2.50 -1.38 18.52
N GLU A 57 2.99 -1.21 19.74
CA GLU A 57 4.40 -0.90 19.97
C GLU A 57 5.33 -2.06 19.63
N ASP A 58 4.91 -3.30 19.94
CA ASP A 58 5.65 -4.50 19.54
C ASP A 58 5.63 -4.67 18.00
N TYR A 59 4.48 -4.36 17.38
CA TYR A 59 4.33 -4.39 15.92
C TYR A 59 5.29 -3.39 15.24
N LYS A 60 5.31 -2.14 15.67
CA LYS A 60 6.22 -1.10 15.16
C LYS A 60 7.69 -1.47 15.37
N LYS A 61 8.04 -1.90 16.60
CA LYS A 61 9.40 -2.32 16.96
C LYS A 61 9.90 -3.50 16.14
N GLY A 62 9.00 -4.38 15.73
CA GLY A 62 9.33 -5.53 14.90
C GLY A 62 9.92 -5.17 13.54
N PHE A 63 9.77 -3.92 13.06
CA PHE A 63 10.35 -3.43 11.81
C PHE A 63 11.70 -2.70 11.98
N SER A 64 12.16 -2.43 13.21
CA SER A 64 13.31 -1.53 13.46
C SER A 64 14.61 -1.94 12.78
N ASN A 65 14.80 -3.21 12.43
CA ASN A 65 16.03 -3.73 11.82
C ASN A 65 15.75 -4.43 10.46
N LEU A 66 14.65 -4.10 9.80
CA LEU A 66 14.25 -4.77 8.55
C LEU A 66 14.50 -3.92 7.30
N THR A 67 15.22 -2.82 7.41
CA THR A 67 15.51 -1.96 6.25
C THR A 67 16.29 -2.72 5.18
N VAL A 68 15.81 -2.65 3.96
CA VAL A 68 16.42 -3.21 2.77
C VAL A 68 16.89 -2.07 1.88
N SER A 69 18.21 -1.92 1.77
CA SER A 69 18.80 -0.98 0.82
C SER A 69 19.08 -1.70 -0.49
N ARG A 70 18.55 -1.16 -1.58
CA ARG A 70 18.72 -1.70 -2.92
C ARG A 70 20.11 -1.36 -3.45
N GLU A 71 20.82 -2.34 -4.07
CA GLU A 71 22.14 -2.11 -4.67
C GLU A 71 22.05 -1.21 -5.90
N ARG A 72 21.02 -1.38 -6.73
CA ARG A 72 20.74 -0.52 -7.88
C ARG A 72 19.82 0.64 -7.50
N SER A 73 19.60 1.56 -8.43
CA SER A 73 18.62 2.63 -8.26
C SER A 73 17.21 2.06 -8.05
N TYR A 74 16.42 2.71 -7.19
CA TYR A 74 14.99 2.47 -7.09
C TYR A 74 14.24 2.95 -8.34
N LYS A 75 14.80 3.97 -9.02
CA LYS A 75 14.26 4.45 -10.29
C LYS A 75 14.49 3.40 -11.37
N THR A 76 13.43 2.97 -12.00
CA THR A 76 13.48 1.90 -12.99
C THR A 76 13.77 2.47 -14.37
N ALA A 77 14.85 2.03 -15.02
CA ALA A 77 15.30 2.60 -16.29
C ALA A 77 14.26 2.49 -17.43
N GLY A 78 13.41 1.46 -17.39
CA GLY A 78 12.35 1.25 -18.39
C GLY A 78 11.22 2.28 -18.35
N HIS A 79 11.03 2.97 -17.23
CA HIS A 79 9.92 3.90 -17.07
C HIS A 79 10.21 5.31 -17.62
N ASN A 80 11.46 5.65 -17.86
CA ASN A 80 11.84 6.99 -18.31
C ASN A 80 11.49 7.27 -19.78
N GLY A 81 11.29 6.24 -20.61
CA GLY A 81 10.99 6.35 -22.03
C GLY A 81 9.55 6.01 -22.42
N GLU A 82 8.78 5.39 -21.52
CA GLU A 82 7.41 5.01 -21.80
C GLU A 82 6.50 6.25 -21.85
N SER A 83 6.17 6.68 -23.06
CA SER A 83 5.46 7.94 -23.30
C SER A 83 3.97 7.76 -23.57
N SER A 84 3.51 6.56 -23.97
CA SER A 84 2.15 6.38 -24.43
C SER A 84 1.49 5.14 -23.82
N PHE A 85 0.28 5.33 -23.35
CA PHE A 85 -0.65 4.28 -23.00
C PHE A 85 -1.93 4.48 -23.83
N ASP A 86 -2.42 3.41 -24.45
CA ASP A 86 -3.68 3.44 -25.17
C ASP A 86 -4.85 3.48 -24.17
N PHE A 87 -5.31 4.68 -23.85
CA PHE A 87 -6.39 4.91 -22.89
C PHE A 87 -7.76 4.44 -23.40
N ASP A 88 -7.92 4.14 -24.70
CA ASP A 88 -9.16 3.58 -25.23
C ASP A 88 -9.30 2.09 -24.89
N LYS A 89 -8.20 1.45 -24.53
CA LYS A 89 -8.16 0.04 -24.11
C LYS A 89 -8.04 -0.10 -22.59
N ARG A 90 -9.15 -0.42 -21.95
CA ARG A 90 -9.12 -0.77 -20.51
C ARG A 90 -8.20 -1.96 -20.26
N PRO A 91 -7.27 -1.89 -19.29
CA PRO A 91 -6.41 -3.02 -18.94
C PRO A 91 -7.19 -4.28 -18.60
N LYS A 92 -6.81 -5.41 -19.19
CA LYS A 92 -7.46 -6.72 -19.02
C LYS A 92 -6.40 -7.81 -18.77
N GLY A 93 -6.85 -8.96 -18.24
CA GLY A 93 -6.03 -10.17 -18.10
C GLY A 93 -5.09 -10.16 -16.90
N GLU A 94 -4.09 -11.03 -16.98
CA GLU A 94 -3.04 -11.14 -15.98
C GLU A 94 -2.26 -9.83 -15.80
N ARG A 95 -1.73 -9.60 -14.58
CA ARG A 95 -1.04 -8.36 -14.19
C ARG A 95 -1.86 -7.09 -14.40
N ARG A 96 -3.16 -7.18 -14.15
CA ARG A 96 -4.06 -6.04 -14.38
C ARG A 96 -3.72 -4.84 -13.51
N GLU A 97 -3.31 -5.05 -12.24
CA GLU A 97 -2.87 -3.97 -11.35
C GLU A 97 -1.63 -3.26 -11.90
N GLU A 98 -0.62 -4.00 -12.39
CA GLU A 98 0.57 -3.44 -13.04
C GLU A 98 0.20 -2.59 -14.28
N LYS A 99 -0.74 -3.06 -15.09
CA LYS A 99 -1.21 -2.31 -16.28
C LYS A 99 -1.98 -1.04 -15.90
N ILE A 100 -2.79 -1.10 -14.83
CA ILE A 100 -3.50 0.08 -14.29
C ILE A 100 -2.49 1.06 -13.72
N ALA A 101 -1.49 0.60 -12.96
CA ALA A 101 -0.42 1.43 -12.43
C ALA A 101 0.35 2.14 -13.55
N HIS A 102 0.72 1.42 -14.61
CA HIS A 102 1.36 2.00 -15.80
C HIS A 102 0.48 3.08 -16.45
N ALA A 103 -0.80 2.80 -16.66
CA ALA A 103 -1.73 3.77 -17.23
C ALA A 103 -1.87 5.04 -16.38
N MET A 104 -1.99 4.88 -15.05
CA MET A 104 -2.02 6.01 -14.13
C MET A 104 -0.71 6.80 -14.15
N TYR A 105 0.45 6.12 -14.21
CA TYR A 105 1.74 6.78 -14.37
C TYR A 105 1.75 7.62 -15.66
N CYS A 106 1.37 7.08 -16.80
CA CYS A 106 1.32 7.82 -18.07
C CYS A 106 0.38 9.03 -18.00
N GLN A 107 -0.75 8.92 -17.28
CA GLN A 107 -1.70 10.02 -17.12
C GLN A 107 -1.19 11.11 -16.19
N TYR A 108 -0.48 10.75 -15.11
CA TYR A 108 -0.19 11.66 -13.98
C TYR A 108 1.30 12.01 -13.79
N LYS A 109 2.21 11.52 -14.63
CA LYS A 109 3.64 11.88 -14.56
C LYS A 109 3.93 13.36 -14.83
N ASN A 110 3.12 14.01 -15.67
CA ASN A 110 3.26 15.41 -16.00
C ASN A 110 2.12 16.29 -15.47
N LYS A 111 0.94 15.70 -15.23
CA LYS A 111 -0.24 16.38 -14.70
C LYS A 111 -0.56 15.80 -13.32
N PRO A 112 -0.45 16.59 -12.24
CA PRO A 112 -0.60 16.05 -10.90
C PRO A 112 -2.02 15.54 -10.63
N ALA A 113 -2.10 14.43 -9.90
CA ALA A 113 -3.32 13.95 -9.23
C ALA A 113 -3.47 14.61 -7.85
N VAL A 114 -4.47 14.19 -7.09
CA VAL A 114 -4.71 14.67 -5.70
C VAL A 114 -3.55 14.37 -4.74
N PHE A 115 -2.70 13.41 -5.04
CA PHE A 115 -1.48 13.07 -4.31
C PHE A 115 -0.20 13.55 -5.03
N GLY A 116 -0.30 14.50 -5.93
CA GLY A 116 0.83 15.02 -6.69
C GLY A 116 1.15 14.27 -7.98
N LYS A 117 2.39 14.41 -8.45
CA LYS A 117 2.86 13.72 -9.66
C LYS A 117 3.27 12.30 -9.34
N ILE A 118 2.90 11.36 -10.20
CA ILE A 118 3.43 10.00 -10.12
C ILE A 118 4.85 10.03 -10.69
N LEU A 119 5.82 9.65 -9.87
CA LEU A 119 7.24 9.64 -10.19
C LEU A 119 7.67 8.36 -10.89
N ASP A 120 7.09 7.23 -10.43
CA ASP A 120 7.39 5.91 -10.98
C ASP A 120 6.29 4.90 -10.60
N TYR A 121 6.28 3.73 -11.23
CA TYR A 121 5.39 2.63 -10.93
C TYR A 121 6.17 1.32 -10.79
N GLN A 122 5.62 0.36 -10.03
CA GLN A 122 6.24 -0.94 -9.75
C GLN A 122 7.66 -0.81 -9.18
N VAL A 123 7.87 0.15 -8.24
CA VAL A 123 9.18 0.43 -7.63
C VAL A 123 9.62 -0.77 -6.79
N PRO A 124 10.72 -1.43 -7.15
CA PRO A 124 11.11 -2.69 -6.54
C PRO A 124 11.72 -2.51 -5.15
N LEU A 125 11.32 -3.36 -4.19
CA LEU A 125 11.85 -3.37 -2.81
C LEU A 125 13.02 -4.33 -2.60
N LYS A 126 13.33 -5.17 -3.57
CA LYS A 126 14.41 -6.16 -3.49
C LYS A 126 15.80 -5.52 -3.45
N LYS A 127 16.71 -6.08 -2.65
CA LYS A 127 18.10 -5.64 -2.57
C LYS A 127 18.83 -5.89 -3.89
N THR A 128 18.72 -7.10 -4.39
CA THR A 128 19.34 -7.57 -5.65
C THR A 128 18.28 -8.11 -6.61
N GLU A 129 18.65 -8.36 -7.85
CA GLU A 129 17.75 -8.98 -8.84
C GLU A 129 17.37 -10.42 -8.49
N LYS A 130 18.23 -11.10 -7.73
CA LYS A 130 18.05 -12.50 -7.31
C LYS A 130 17.08 -12.64 -6.13
N ASP A 131 16.81 -11.56 -5.40
CA ASP A 131 15.92 -11.63 -4.25
C ASP A 131 14.47 -11.84 -4.70
N THR A 132 13.82 -12.79 -4.06
CA THR A 132 12.42 -13.12 -4.28
C THR A 132 11.59 -12.82 -3.05
N GLY A 133 10.29 -12.65 -3.23
CA GLY A 133 9.34 -12.52 -2.11
C GLY A 133 9.22 -11.13 -1.48
N LEU A 134 10.04 -10.15 -1.89
CA LEU A 134 9.81 -8.74 -1.61
C LEU A 134 8.92 -8.17 -2.72
N GLY A 135 7.92 -7.38 -2.34
CA GLY A 135 6.98 -6.76 -3.28
C GLY A 135 7.59 -5.59 -4.06
N LYS A 136 6.69 -4.83 -4.64
CA LYS A 136 6.99 -3.56 -5.30
C LYS A 136 5.97 -2.53 -4.82
N ILE A 137 6.36 -1.28 -4.69
CA ILE A 137 5.39 -0.19 -4.52
C ILE A 137 4.70 0.00 -5.86
N ASP A 138 3.38 -0.10 -5.90
CA ASP A 138 2.65 -0.02 -7.17
C ASP A 138 2.82 1.34 -7.85
N LEU A 139 2.70 2.43 -7.07
CA LEU A 139 2.94 3.79 -7.54
C LEU A 139 3.69 4.59 -6.47
N LEU A 140 4.72 5.31 -6.89
CA LEU A 140 5.41 6.32 -6.09
C LEU A 140 5.01 7.69 -6.58
N SER A 141 4.53 8.57 -5.69
CA SER A 141 4.20 9.94 -6.06
C SER A 141 4.74 10.95 -5.06
N ALA A 142 4.81 12.21 -5.48
CA ALA A 142 5.19 13.31 -4.60
C ALA A 142 4.43 14.59 -4.94
N MET A 143 4.12 15.36 -3.91
CA MET A 143 3.59 16.72 -4.01
C MET A 143 4.34 17.64 -3.05
N ASP A 144 4.14 18.95 -3.19
CA ASP A 144 4.70 19.91 -2.26
C ASP A 144 4.12 19.70 -0.86
N GLY A 145 4.98 19.72 0.14
CA GLY A 145 4.59 19.64 1.53
C GLY A 145 4.20 21.01 2.09
N GLU A 146 3.80 21.04 3.35
CA GLU A 146 3.35 22.28 4.01
C GLU A 146 4.51 23.23 4.33
N LYS A 147 5.70 22.69 4.58
CA LYS A 147 6.92 23.47 4.84
C LYS A 147 7.62 23.78 3.53
N SER A 148 8.18 24.97 3.42
CA SER A 148 8.96 25.36 2.23
C SER A 148 10.05 24.36 1.90
N GLY A 149 10.07 23.89 0.64
CA GLY A 149 11.04 22.91 0.16
C GLY A 149 10.83 21.49 0.65
N SER A 150 9.77 21.19 1.41
CA SER A 150 9.40 19.82 1.75
C SER A 150 8.52 19.17 0.68
N LYS A 151 8.49 17.82 0.67
CA LYS A 151 7.59 17.02 -0.17
C LYS A 151 6.82 16.05 0.69
N LYS A 152 5.55 15.82 0.35
CA LYS A 152 4.79 14.65 0.78
C LYS A 152 5.04 13.54 -0.24
N ILE A 153 5.57 12.41 0.22
CA ILE A 153 5.96 11.27 -0.61
C ILE A 153 5.00 10.13 -0.31
N TYR A 154 4.24 9.72 -1.32
CA TYR A 154 3.19 8.71 -1.17
C TYR A 154 3.67 7.35 -1.69
N PHE A 155 3.53 6.34 -0.86
CA PHE A 155 3.60 4.93 -1.23
C PHE A 155 2.19 4.42 -1.50
N LEU A 156 1.80 4.37 -2.78
CA LEU A 156 0.46 3.95 -3.14
C LEU A 156 0.43 2.44 -3.41
N GLU A 157 -0.48 1.77 -2.72
CA GLU A 157 -0.82 0.37 -2.94
C GLU A 157 -2.13 0.32 -3.71
N LEU A 158 -2.06 -0.10 -4.97
CA LEU A 158 -3.18 -0.11 -5.90
C LEU A 158 -3.95 -1.43 -5.80
N LYS A 159 -5.28 -1.33 -5.76
CA LYS A 159 -6.15 -2.48 -5.96
C LYS A 159 -7.00 -2.28 -7.21
N LYS A 160 -6.98 -3.29 -8.11
CA LYS A 160 -7.82 -3.30 -9.32
C LYS A 160 -9.29 -3.35 -8.95
N ASP A 161 -10.16 -2.96 -9.89
CA ASP A 161 -11.60 -3.17 -9.77
C ASP A 161 -11.95 -4.67 -9.65
N GLY A 162 -12.93 -4.96 -8.80
CA GLY A 162 -13.31 -6.33 -8.46
C GLY A 162 -12.26 -7.07 -7.61
N SER A 163 -11.36 -6.35 -6.95
CA SER A 163 -10.44 -6.95 -5.98
C SER A 163 -11.22 -7.55 -4.81
N LYS A 164 -10.80 -8.74 -4.38
CA LYS A 164 -11.33 -9.41 -3.17
C LYS A 164 -10.46 -9.17 -1.95
N GLU A 165 -9.44 -8.34 -2.07
CA GLU A 165 -8.56 -8.02 -0.96
C GLU A 165 -9.22 -7.03 0.00
N THR A 166 -8.87 -7.11 1.28
CA THR A 166 -9.41 -6.21 2.29
C THR A 166 -8.64 -4.89 2.32
N LEU A 167 -9.29 -3.82 2.77
CA LEU A 167 -8.62 -2.53 3.04
C LEU A 167 -7.52 -2.69 4.09
N LEU A 168 -7.72 -3.56 5.08
CA LEU A 168 -6.71 -3.90 6.08
C LEU A 168 -5.43 -4.44 5.42
N ARG A 169 -5.57 -5.38 4.49
CA ARG A 169 -4.41 -5.90 3.75
C ARG A 169 -3.68 -4.80 3.00
N CYS A 170 -4.40 -3.97 2.29
CA CYS A 170 -3.83 -2.87 1.52
C CYS A 170 -3.01 -1.91 2.42
N ILE A 171 -3.55 -1.56 3.60
CA ILE A 171 -2.85 -0.74 4.59
C ILE A 171 -1.59 -1.44 5.12
N LEU A 172 -1.70 -2.71 5.54
CA LEU A 172 -0.57 -3.46 6.10
C LEU A 172 0.54 -3.71 5.06
N GLU A 173 0.18 -3.90 3.79
CA GLU A 173 1.12 -4.05 2.68
C GLU A 173 1.90 -2.75 2.46
N ALA A 174 1.21 -1.63 2.26
CA ALA A 174 1.83 -0.32 2.08
C ALA A 174 2.66 0.10 3.32
N TYR A 175 2.16 -0.19 4.54
CA TYR A 175 2.91 0.04 5.78
C TYR A 175 4.20 -0.78 5.81
N THR A 176 4.12 -2.07 5.51
CA THR A 176 5.29 -2.95 5.45
C THR A 176 6.34 -2.41 4.48
N TYR A 177 5.92 -2.02 3.27
CA TYR A 177 6.81 -1.47 2.27
C TYR A 177 7.49 -0.19 2.75
N SER A 178 6.74 0.70 3.38
CA SER A 178 7.28 1.96 3.91
C SER A 178 8.25 1.76 5.08
N LYS A 179 8.14 0.65 5.82
CA LYS A 179 9.03 0.33 6.95
C LYS A 179 10.33 -0.37 6.50
N ILE A 180 10.28 -1.14 5.42
CA ILE A 180 11.45 -1.91 4.98
C ILE A 180 12.30 -1.21 3.91
N ILE A 181 11.76 -0.23 3.20
CA ILE A 181 12.51 0.49 2.16
C ILE A 181 13.55 1.45 2.78
N ASP A 182 14.72 1.55 2.16
CA ASP A 182 15.71 2.59 2.45
C ASP A 182 15.21 3.94 1.88
N LYS A 183 14.58 4.72 2.75
CA LYS A 183 13.95 6.00 2.40
C LYS A 183 14.95 7.06 1.96
N GLU A 184 16.13 7.08 2.59
CA GLU A 184 17.19 8.04 2.24
C GLU A 184 17.68 7.78 0.81
N LYS A 185 18.01 6.52 0.52
CA LYS A 185 18.41 6.13 -0.83
C LYS A 185 17.30 6.35 -1.85
N LEU A 186 16.04 6.03 -1.51
CA LEU A 186 14.90 6.32 -2.38
C LEU A 186 14.84 7.80 -2.74
N CYS A 187 14.89 8.67 -1.75
CA CYS A 187 14.86 10.12 -1.98
C CYS A 187 16.03 10.58 -2.83
N LYS A 188 17.24 10.08 -2.59
CA LYS A 188 18.43 10.38 -3.41
C LYS A 188 18.21 9.96 -4.87
N ASP A 189 17.70 8.75 -5.10
CA ASP A 189 17.49 8.22 -6.45
C ASP A 189 16.45 9.04 -7.24
N PHE A 190 15.42 9.57 -6.55
CA PHE A 190 14.37 10.39 -7.18
C PHE A 190 14.61 11.91 -7.06
N SER A 191 15.76 12.34 -6.52
CA SER A 191 16.09 13.75 -6.30
C SER A 191 15.05 14.48 -5.43
N LEU A 192 14.59 13.80 -4.37
CA LEU A 192 13.63 14.30 -3.40
C LEU A 192 14.34 14.69 -2.10
N PRO A 193 13.83 15.67 -1.34
CA PRO A 193 14.32 15.94 0.01
C PRO A 193 14.00 14.75 0.93
N TYR A 194 14.94 14.38 1.80
CA TYR A 194 14.73 13.33 2.79
C TYR A 194 14.26 13.93 4.11
N LYS A 195 12.98 13.66 4.46
CA LYS A 195 12.40 14.01 5.75
C LYS A 195 11.49 12.86 6.19
N LYS A 196 11.69 12.33 7.40
CA LYS A 196 10.96 11.15 7.89
C LYS A 196 9.44 11.36 8.00
N ASP A 197 9.02 12.55 8.35
CA ASP A 197 7.64 12.95 8.57
C ASP A 197 6.84 13.23 7.29
N GLU A 198 7.48 13.17 6.13
CA GLU A 198 6.83 13.45 4.84
C GLU A 198 6.42 12.17 4.07
N PHE A 199 6.64 11.00 4.64
CA PHE A 199 6.20 9.75 4.00
C PHE A 199 4.77 9.39 4.41
N ILE A 200 3.95 9.04 3.43
CA ILE A 200 2.53 8.71 3.60
C ILE A 200 2.25 7.39 2.92
N ILE A 201 1.60 6.46 3.59
CA ILE A 201 1.07 5.25 2.99
C ILE A 201 -0.34 5.50 2.45
N ALA A 202 -0.60 5.03 1.25
CA ALA A 202 -1.77 5.43 0.52
C ALA A 202 -2.45 4.25 -0.21
N PRO A 203 -3.38 3.54 0.45
CA PRO A 203 -4.28 2.64 -0.26
C PRO A 203 -5.00 3.38 -1.39
N LEU A 204 -4.93 2.83 -2.61
CA LEU A 204 -5.60 3.35 -3.80
C LEU A 204 -6.55 2.28 -4.34
N VAL A 205 -7.81 2.35 -3.95
CA VAL A 205 -8.81 1.31 -4.16
C VAL A 205 -9.86 1.73 -5.18
N HIS A 206 -10.48 0.77 -5.85
CA HIS A 206 -11.52 1.07 -6.83
C HIS A 206 -12.82 1.47 -6.13
N LYS A 207 -13.47 2.50 -6.65
CA LYS A 207 -14.78 2.98 -6.17
C LYS A 207 -15.84 1.91 -6.41
N GLY A 208 -16.63 1.61 -5.38
CA GLY A 208 -17.73 0.64 -5.47
C GLY A 208 -17.36 -0.81 -5.13
N ASP A 209 -16.11 -1.10 -4.78
CA ASP A 209 -15.69 -2.43 -4.32
C ASP A 209 -15.92 -2.64 -2.81
N GLY A 210 -16.65 -1.74 -2.15
CA GLY A 210 -17.03 -1.87 -0.74
C GLY A 210 -15.92 -1.55 0.26
N PHE A 211 -14.83 -0.94 -0.17
CA PHE A 211 -13.75 -0.53 0.74
C PHE A 211 -14.19 0.56 1.72
N GLU A 212 -15.14 1.41 1.33
CA GLU A 212 -15.72 2.45 2.17
C GLU A 212 -16.36 1.86 3.44
N THR A 213 -17.03 0.72 3.33
CA THR A 213 -17.64 0.03 4.48
C THR A 213 -16.61 -0.61 5.41
N GLN A 214 -15.41 -0.88 4.92
CA GLN A 214 -14.32 -1.44 5.71
C GLN A 214 -13.54 -0.37 6.49
N LEU A 215 -13.73 0.92 6.16
CA LEU A 215 -12.98 2.02 6.76
C LEU A 215 -13.18 2.09 8.28
N GLU A 216 -14.39 1.85 8.78
CA GLU A 216 -14.67 1.87 10.21
C GLU A 216 -13.84 0.85 11.01
N TYR A 217 -13.60 -0.34 10.42
CA TYR A 217 -12.81 -1.38 11.08
C TYR A 217 -11.32 -1.05 11.15
N VAL A 218 -10.77 -0.33 10.18
CA VAL A 218 -9.34 -0.03 10.11
C VAL A 218 -8.96 1.31 10.75
N ARG A 219 -9.92 2.20 11.02
CA ARG A 219 -9.66 3.51 11.66
C ARG A 219 -8.86 3.44 12.95
N PRO A 220 -9.13 2.52 13.91
CA PRO A 220 -8.33 2.43 15.12
C PRO A 220 -6.84 2.18 14.83
N LEU A 221 -6.54 1.30 13.86
CA LEU A 221 -5.17 1.02 13.45
C LEU A 221 -4.52 2.24 12.79
N ILE A 222 -5.21 2.89 11.86
CA ILE A 222 -4.71 4.10 11.17
C ILE A 222 -4.28 5.18 12.16
N LYS A 223 -5.02 5.37 13.25
CA LYS A 223 -4.73 6.41 14.25
C LYS A 223 -3.46 6.14 15.06
N VAL A 224 -3.04 4.89 15.20
CA VAL A 224 -1.92 4.49 16.05
C VAL A 224 -0.66 4.12 15.25
N LEU A 225 -0.73 4.00 13.93
CA LEU A 225 0.45 3.83 13.09
C LEU A 225 1.35 5.06 13.16
N ASP A 226 2.67 4.84 13.10
CA ASP A 226 3.70 5.89 13.13
C ASP A 226 4.02 6.51 11.76
N ILE A 227 3.23 6.15 10.74
CA ILE A 227 3.28 6.73 9.39
C ILE A 227 1.85 7.14 9.02
N PRO A 228 1.63 8.38 8.57
CA PRO A 228 0.32 8.83 8.13
C PRO A 228 -0.29 7.95 7.06
N VAL A 229 -1.61 7.75 7.13
CA VAL A 229 -2.39 6.97 6.15
C VAL A 229 -3.41 7.90 5.49
N GLU A 230 -3.38 7.95 4.18
CA GLU A 230 -4.39 8.63 3.37
C GLU A 230 -4.96 7.64 2.36
N ILE A 231 -6.28 7.49 2.33
CA ILE A 231 -6.95 6.53 1.46
C ILE A 231 -7.51 7.26 0.25
N PHE A 232 -7.30 6.69 -0.93
CA PHE A 232 -7.81 7.23 -2.18
C PHE A 232 -8.69 6.21 -2.88
N VAL A 233 -9.71 6.72 -3.57
CA VAL A 233 -10.56 5.93 -4.45
C VAL A 233 -10.35 6.36 -5.89
N TRP A 234 -10.33 5.40 -6.81
CA TRP A 234 -10.21 5.64 -8.23
C TRP A 234 -11.40 5.08 -9.00
N GLU A 235 -11.70 5.68 -10.11
CA GLU A 235 -12.65 5.18 -11.12
C GLU A 235 -12.10 5.42 -12.52
N TYR A 236 -12.54 4.62 -13.47
CA TYR A 236 -12.17 4.77 -14.87
C TYR A 236 -13.42 5.05 -15.72
N LYS A 237 -13.46 6.24 -16.33
CA LYS A 237 -14.56 6.68 -17.19
C LYS A 237 -14.03 7.42 -18.41
N ALA A 238 -14.62 7.17 -19.58
CA ALA A 238 -14.30 7.86 -20.83
C ALA A 238 -12.79 7.94 -21.12
N GLY A 239 -12.08 6.82 -20.97
CA GLY A 239 -10.65 6.73 -21.27
C GLY A 239 -9.73 7.36 -20.21
N LYS A 240 -10.24 7.78 -19.03
CA LYS A 240 -9.45 8.48 -18.01
C LYS A 240 -9.66 7.89 -16.62
N TYR A 241 -8.60 7.89 -15.84
CA TYR A 241 -8.66 7.64 -14.42
C TYR A 241 -8.98 8.94 -13.68
N SER A 242 -9.93 8.90 -12.77
CA SER A 242 -10.16 9.95 -11.79
C SER A 242 -9.90 9.43 -10.39
N ILE A 243 -9.29 10.25 -9.55
CA ILE A 243 -8.87 9.87 -8.21
C ILE A 243 -9.37 10.92 -7.23
N LYS A 244 -9.93 10.45 -6.12
CA LYS A 244 -10.38 11.31 -5.02
C LYS A 244 -9.84 10.78 -3.71
N LYS A 245 -9.54 11.66 -2.78
CA LYS A 245 -9.27 11.28 -1.40
C LYS A 245 -10.58 10.83 -0.76
N LEU A 246 -10.52 9.73 -0.04
CA LEU A 246 -11.64 9.28 0.78
C LEU A 246 -11.60 10.08 2.09
N ASP A 247 -12.59 10.95 2.27
CA ASP A 247 -12.71 11.76 3.46
C ASP A 247 -12.96 10.89 4.70
N LYS A 248 -12.41 11.35 5.84
CA LYS A 248 -12.38 10.63 7.12
C LYS A 248 -13.78 10.45 7.74
#